data_606a9114eccd8ceefddd0a7448f2bc44
#
_entry.id   606a9114eccd8ceefddd0a7448f2bc44
#
_cell.length_a   1.000
_cell.length_b   1.000
_cell.length_c   1.000
_cell.angle_alpha   90.00
_cell.angle_beta   90.00
_cell.angle_gamma   90.00
#
_symmetry.space_group_name_H-M   'P 1'
#
loop_
_entity.id
_entity.type
_entity.pdbx_description
1 polymer ?
#
loop_
_entity_poly.entity_id
_entity_poly.type
_entity_poly.pdbx_seq_one_letter_code
_entity_poly.pdbx_strand_id
1 'polypeptide(L)'
;MVLERLETSQVQHYEDNGWCAIPALLEPAELEEWRAAVDEAVATQLSWSEEKREQMRVEQACFHNQNGGESRSHYSQVFVQAVNLWKTTSRMRKLVLDPRLGKIAAQAGQCSGIHLYHDHALIKQPWAPATNWHIDNPSDPFTSIHQVML
;
A
#
# COMPACT_ATOMS: atom_id res chain seq x y z
N MET A 1 -9.34 -9.09 -18.72
CA MET A 1 -9.15 -7.90 -19.61
C MET A 1 -8.02 -7.09 -19.04
N VAL A 2 -6.98 -6.81 -19.82
CA VAL A 2 -5.88 -5.97 -19.35
C VAL A 2 -6.32 -4.51 -19.56
N LEU A 3 -6.60 -3.77 -18.50
CA LEU A 3 -6.84 -2.34 -18.59
C LEU A 3 -5.51 -1.65 -18.94
N GLU A 4 -5.38 -1.18 -20.18
CA GLU A 4 -4.17 -0.49 -20.61
C GLU A 4 -4.22 1.01 -20.30
N ARG A 5 -5.42 1.56 -20.09
CA ARG A 5 -5.62 2.99 -19.87
C ARG A 5 -6.90 3.25 -19.10
N LEU A 6 -6.84 4.23 -18.18
CA LEU A 6 -8.02 4.81 -17.55
C LEU A 6 -8.84 5.60 -18.57
N GLU A 7 -10.14 5.58 -18.42
CA GLU A 7 -11.02 6.47 -19.17
C GLU A 7 -10.86 7.90 -18.68
N THR A 8 -11.11 8.86 -19.56
CA THR A 8 -11.05 10.29 -19.20
C THR A 8 -11.98 10.61 -18.03
N SER A 9 -13.13 9.99 -17.98
CA SER A 9 -14.10 10.12 -16.88
C SER A 9 -13.56 9.64 -15.53
N GLN A 10 -12.76 8.57 -15.52
CA GLN A 10 -12.11 8.04 -14.31
C GLN A 10 -10.99 8.95 -13.82
N VAL A 11 -10.19 9.49 -14.74
CA VAL A 11 -9.14 10.48 -14.40
C VAL A 11 -9.78 11.74 -13.82
N GLN A 12 -10.83 12.27 -14.48
CA GLN A 12 -11.54 13.44 -13.99
C GLN A 12 -12.18 13.18 -12.62
N HIS A 13 -12.81 12.01 -12.44
CA HIS A 13 -13.40 11.66 -11.17
C HIS A 13 -12.36 11.59 -10.05
N TYR A 14 -11.16 11.03 -10.35
CA TYR A 14 -10.06 11.00 -9.39
C TYR A 14 -9.57 12.41 -9.04
N GLU A 15 -9.45 13.30 -10.02
CA GLU A 15 -9.05 14.70 -9.81
C GLU A 15 -10.05 15.45 -8.90
N ASP A 16 -11.34 15.26 -9.16
CA ASP A 16 -12.41 15.97 -8.44
C ASP A 16 -12.66 15.41 -7.03
N ASN A 17 -12.44 14.11 -6.82
CA ASN A 17 -12.89 13.40 -5.61
C ASN A 17 -11.76 12.70 -4.83
N GLY A 18 -10.55 12.60 -5.39
CA GLY A 18 -9.41 11.92 -4.78
C GLY A 18 -9.45 10.40 -4.86
N TRP A 19 -10.40 9.81 -5.58
CA TRP A 19 -10.50 8.36 -5.77
C TRP A 19 -11.18 8.02 -7.10
N CYS A 20 -10.94 6.83 -7.62
CA CYS A 20 -11.74 6.24 -8.68
C CYS A 20 -11.80 4.72 -8.54
N ALA A 21 -12.87 4.12 -9.06
CA ALA A 21 -13.03 2.68 -9.12
C ALA A 21 -12.66 2.15 -10.52
N ILE A 22 -11.95 1.04 -10.54
CA ILE A 22 -11.56 0.34 -11.77
C ILE A 22 -12.15 -1.08 -11.71
N PRO A 23 -13.38 -1.28 -12.20
CA PRO A 23 -14.02 -2.58 -12.17
C PRO A 23 -13.26 -3.61 -13.02
N ALA A 24 -13.18 -4.84 -12.53
CA ALA A 24 -12.57 -5.97 -13.25
C ALA A 24 -11.12 -5.71 -13.73
N LEU A 25 -10.34 -4.99 -12.93
CA LEU A 25 -8.92 -4.78 -13.21
C LEU A 25 -8.14 -6.10 -13.32
N LEU A 26 -8.51 -7.06 -12.47
CA LEU A 26 -7.90 -8.39 -12.43
C LEU A 26 -8.91 -9.45 -12.91
N GLU A 27 -8.43 -10.38 -13.71
CA GLU A 27 -9.19 -11.60 -14.03
C GLU A 27 -9.30 -12.48 -12.77
N PRO A 28 -10.35 -13.31 -12.62
CA PRO A 28 -10.54 -14.12 -11.41
C PRO A 28 -9.35 -15.01 -11.05
N ALA A 29 -8.72 -15.65 -12.03
CA ALA A 29 -7.53 -16.47 -11.79
C ALA A 29 -6.33 -15.64 -11.31
N GLU A 30 -6.14 -14.46 -11.87
CA GLU A 30 -5.11 -13.51 -11.48
C GLU A 30 -5.36 -12.99 -10.06
N LEU A 31 -6.61 -12.69 -9.72
CA LEU A 31 -6.99 -12.26 -8.36
C LEU A 31 -6.64 -13.33 -7.31
N GLU A 32 -6.91 -14.61 -7.61
CA GLU A 32 -6.53 -15.70 -6.71
C GLU A 32 -5.01 -15.85 -6.58
N GLU A 33 -4.27 -15.65 -7.67
CA GLU A 33 -2.81 -15.63 -7.62
C GLU A 33 -2.29 -14.48 -6.73
N TRP A 34 -2.91 -13.31 -6.82
CA TRP A 34 -2.56 -12.14 -6.01
C TRP A 34 -2.87 -12.36 -4.53
N ARG A 35 -4.05 -12.88 -4.21
CA ARG A 35 -4.42 -13.24 -2.83
C ARG A 35 -3.39 -14.19 -2.22
N ALA A 36 -3.08 -15.27 -2.93
CA ALA A 36 -2.11 -16.24 -2.44
C ALA A 36 -0.69 -15.65 -2.27
N ALA A 37 -0.29 -14.69 -3.12
CA ALA A 37 1.00 -14.00 -2.99
C ALA A 37 1.04 -13.10 -1.75
N VAL A 38 -0.05 -12.39 -1.46
CA VAL A 38 -0.18 -11.56 -0.26
C VAL A 38 -0.18 -12.42 1.01
N ASP A 39 -0.97 -13.49 1.03
CA ASP A 39 -1.05 -14.41 2.17
C ASP A 39 0.32 -15.03 2.50
N GLU A 40 1.06 -15.50 1.47
CA GLU A 40 2.41 -16.02 1.60
C GLU A 40 3.37 -14.97 2.16
N ALA A 41 3.34 -13.76 1.65
CA ALA A 41 4.22 -12.66 2.06
C ALA A 41 3.94 -12.22 3.50
N VAL A 42 2.66 -12.10 3.88
CA VAL A 42 2.24 -11.79 5.26
C VAL A 42 2.69 -12.90 6.22
N ALA A 43 2.40 -14.17 5.90
CA ALA A 43 2.81 -15.30 6.73
C ALA A 43 4.34 -15.36 6.89
N THR A 44 5.09 -15.10 5.81
CA THR A 44 6.54 -15.03 5.84
C THR A 44 7.02 -13.92 6.77
N GLN A 45 6.47 -12.72 6.66
CA GLN A 45 6.89 -11.59 7.50
C GLN A 45 6.51 -11.79 8.97
N LEU A 46 5.35 -12.35 9.25
CA LEU A 46 4.91 -12.65 10.63
C LEU A 46 5.77 -13.74 11.29
N SER A 47 6.42 -14.62 10.51
CA SER A 47 7.36 -15.62 11.03
C SER A 47 8.74 -15.06 11.38
N TRP A 48 9.06 -13.82 10.99
CA TRP A 48 10.34 -13.20 11.30
C TRP A 48 10.49 -12.90 12.78
N SER A 49 11.74 -12.88 13.26
CA SER A 49 12.03 -12.43 14.62
C SER A 49 11.62 -10.96 14.81
N GLU A 50 11.42 -10.56 16.06
CA GLU A 50 11.06 -9.19 16.38
C GLU A 50 12.17 -8.20 15.94
N GLU A 51 13.44 -8.59 16.08
CA GLU A 51 14.58 -7.78 15.64
C GLU A 51 14.54 -7.52 14.13
N LYS A 52 14.23 -8.58 13.35
CA LYS A 52 14.13 -8.44 11.89
C LYS A 52 12.93 -7.58 11.49
N ARG A 53 11.80 -7.72 12.16
CA ARG A 53 10.63 -6.88 11.92
C ARG A 53 10.91 -5.41 12.27
N GLU A 54 11.60 -5.18 13.38
CA GLU A 54 11.99 -3.82 13.80
C GLU A 54 13.00 -3.20 12.84
N GLN A 55 13.98 -3.96 12.35
CA GLN A 55 14.92 -3.47 11.32
C GLN A 55 14.18 -2.99 10.07
N MET A 56 13.18 -3.74 9.59
CA MET A 56 12.36 -3.34 8.43
C MET A 56 11.52 -2.09 8.70
N ARG A 57 11.04 -1.92 9.95
CA ARG A 57 10.33 -0.70 10.38
C ARG A 57 11.27 0.50 10.46
N VAL A 58 12.48 0.31 10.96
CA VAL A 58 13.50 1.37 11.04
C VAL A 58 13.91 1.84 9.66
N GLU A 59 14.12 0.94 8.71
CA GLU A 59 14.39 1.31 7.31
C GLU A 59 13.28 2.22 6.73
N GLN A 60 12.03 1.96 7.13
CA GLN A 60 10.89 2.81 6.78
C GLN A 60 10.84 4.10 7.61
N ALA A 61 11.14 4.01 8.90
CA ALA A 61 11.11 5.15 9.84
C ALA A 61 12.21 6.18 9.57
N CYS A 62 13.24 5.86 8.82
CA CYS A 62 14.19 6.87 8.31
C CYS A 62 13.48 7.95 7.47
N PHE A 63 12.31 7.63 6.94
CA PHE A 63 11.44 8.57 6.22
C PHE A 63 10.34 9.19 7.10
N HIS A 64 10.06 8.64 8.29
CA HIS A 64 8.95 9.06 9.17
C HIS A 64 9.42 9.77 10.44
N ASN A 65 10.66 10.19 10.52
CA ASN A 65 11.15 10.70 11.79
C ASN A 65 10.79 12.16 12.01
N GLN A 66 10.02 12.42 13.03
CA GLN A 66 10.28 13.39 14.11
C GLN A 66 9.17 13.54 15.15
N ASN A 67 7.96 12.97 14.97
CA ASN A 67 6.83 13.34 15.85
C ASN A 67 6.01 12.22 16.48
N GLY A 68 6.50 10.99 16.68
CA GLY A 68 5.52 9.97 16.93
C GLY A 68 5.76 8.90 17.99
N GLY A 69 6.16 9.26 19.22
CA GLY A 69 6.29 8.29 20.33
C GLY A 69 4.98 7.65 20.84
N GLU A 70 3.84 8.31 20.71
CA GLU A 70 2.55 7.85 21.27
C GLU A 70 1.63 7.18 20.25
N SER A 71 1.74 7.47 18.97
CA SER A 71 0.87 6.94 17.91
C SER A 71 1.08 5.45 17.62
N ARG A 72 2.29 4.91 17.86
CA ARG A 72 2.63 3.51 17.54
C ARG A 72 1.84 2.48 18.36
N SER A 73 1.56 2.75 19.63
CA SER A 73 0.85 1.82 20.51
C SER A 73 -0.60 1.60 20.08
N HIS A 74 -1.28 2.64 19.62
CA HIS A 74 -2.69 2.55 19.23
C HIS A 74 -2.85 1.78 17.91
N TYR A 75 -2.05 2.10 16.90
CA TYR A 75 -2.11 1.43 15.60
C TYR A 75 -1.81 -0.07 15.68
N SER A 76 -0.86 -0.48 16.52
CA SER A 76 -0.54 -1.89 16.71
C SER A 76 -1.65 -2.70 17.39
N GLN A 77 -2.57 -2.02 18.09
CA GLN A 77 -3.77 -2.64 18.66
C GLN A 77 -4.92 -2.73 17.66
N VAL A 78 -4.96 -1.85 16.68
CA VAL A 78 -6.02 -1.81 15.66
C VAL A 78 -5.74 -2.78 14.52
N PHE A 79 -4.49 -2.88 14.10
CA PHE A 79 -4.09 -3.67 12.93
C PHE A 79 -2.87 -4.56 13.22
N VAL A 80 -2.88 -5.74 12.64
CA VAL A 80 -1.64 -6.44 12.32
C VAL A 80 -1.08 -5.78 11.07
N GLN A 81 0.12 -5.25 11.19
CA GLN A 81 0.77 -4.48 10.13
C GLN A 81 1.90 -5.28 9.50
N ALA A 82 1.91 -5.38 8.19
CA ALA A 82 2.99 -5.98 7.42
C ALA A 82 3.39 -5.00 6.30
N VAL A 83 4.61 -4.48 6.38
CA VAL A 83 5.10 -3.39 5.55
C VAL A 83 6.25 -3.86 4.67
N ASN A 84 6.35 -3.29 3.46
CA ASN A 84 7.37 -3.68 2.49
C ASN A 84 7.34 -5.18 2.15
N LEU A 85 6.15 -5.73 1.99
CA LEU A 85 5.94 -7.12 1.62
C LEU A 85 6.64 -7.49 0.30
N TRP A 86 6.79 -6.54 -0.60
CA TRP A 86 7.52 -6.72 -1.86
C TRP A 86 8.97 -7.19 -1.69
N LYS A 87 9.54 -7.04 -0.47
CA LYS A 87 10.87 -7.51 -0.10
C LYS A 87 10.86 -8.95 0.44
N THR A 88 9.69 -9.54 0.71
CA THR A 88 9.57 -10.86 1.37
C THR A 88 9.73 -12.01 0.39
N THR A 89 8.96 -12.02 -0.67
CA THR A 89 8.95 -13.08 -1.68
C THR A 89 9.08 -12.53 -3.10
N SER A 90 9.62 -13.32 -4.00
CA SER A 90 9.72 -12.94 -5.42
C SER A 90 8.34 -12.79 -6.07
N ARG A 91 7.37 -13.55 -5.59
CA ARG A 91 5.98 -13.52 -6.06
C ARG A 91 5.31 -12.20 -5.68
N MET A 92 5.45 -11.78 -4.42
CA MET A 92 4.92 -10.50 -3.96
C MET A 92 5.63 -9.32 -4.65
N ARG A 93 6.95 -9.42 -4.85
CA ARG A 93 7.71 -8.42 -5.60
C ARG A 93 7.18 -8.23 -7.03
N LYS A 94 6.93 -9.33 -7.74
CA LYS A 94 6.38 -9.29 -9.10
C LYS A 94 5.02 -8.60 -9.15
N LEU A 95 4.17 -8.85 -8.14
CA LEU A 95 2.85 -8.26 -8.01
C LEU A 95 2.94 -6.75 -7.77
N VAL A 96 3.66 -6.32 -6.76
CA VAL A 96 3.75 -4.90 -6.37
C VAL A 96 4.44 -4.05 -7.46
N LEU A 97 5.40 -4.63 -8.17
CA LEU A 97 6.09 -3.97 -9.27
C LEU A 97 5.46 -4.24 -10.65
N ASP A 98 4.21 -4.68 -10.67
CA ASP A 98 3.50 -4.86 -11.95
C ASP A 98 3.38 -3.52 -12.68
N PRO A 99 3.91 -3.41 -13.91
CA PRO A 99 3.90 -2.14 -14.63
C PRO A 99 2.49 -1.62 -14.95
N ARG A 100 1.46 -2.48 -14.90
CA ARG A 100 0.06 -2.06 -15.07
C ARG A 100 -0.37 -1.14 -13.93
N LEU A 101 0.00 -1.47 -12.69
CA LEU A 101 -0.28 -0.64 -11.51
C LEU A 101 0.40 0.73 -11.63
N GLY A 102 1.67 0.74 -12.01
CA GLY A 102 2.41 1.98 -12.21
C GLY A 102 1.81 2.87 -13.31
N LYS A 103 1.34 2.26 -14.42
CA LYS A 103 0.65 2.99 -15.49
C LYS A 103 -0.67 3.60 -15.01
N ILE A 104 -1.48 2.85 -14.28
CA ILE A 104 -2.76 3.31 -13.73
C ILE A 104 -2.53 4.47 -12.77
N ALA A 105 -1.58 4.32 -11.83
CA ALA A 105 -1.25 5.35 -10.86
C ALA A 105 -0.73 6.63 -11.54
N ALA A 106 0.14 6.50 -12.56
CA ALA A 106 0.65 7.64 -13.31
C ALA A 106 -0.46 8.38 -14.08
N GLN A 107 -1.42 7.64 -14.63
CA GLN A 107 -2.56 8.24 -15.33
C GLN A 107 -3.50 8.96 -14.34
N ALA A 108 -3.80 8.34 -13.20
CA ALA A 108 -4.62 8.97 -12.17
C ALA A 108 -3.97 10.25 -11.62
N GLY A 109 -2.67 10.19 -11.35
CA GLY A 109 -1.90 11.34 -10.87
C GLY A 109 -1.45 12.32 -11.96
N GLN A 110 -1.81 12.09 -13.23
CA GLN A 110 -1.44 12.91 -14.38
C GLN A 110 0.06 13.24 -14.44
N CYS A 111 0.90 12.23 -14.14
CA CYS A 111 2.35 12.38 -14.09
C CYS A 111 3.07 11.39 -15.05
N SER A 112 4.33 11.66 -15.33
CA SER A 112 5.12 10.87 -16.28
C SER A 112 5.61 9.53 -15.73
N GLY A 113 5.57 9.35 -14.41
CA GLY A 113 6.02 8.12 -13.77
C GLY A 113 5.72 8.09 -12.27
N ILE A 114 5.83 6.91 -11.71
CA ILE A 114 5.53 6.61 -10.31
C ILE A 114 6.74 5.93 -9.67
N HIS A 115 7.05 6.31 -8.46
CA HIS A 115 7.97 5.60 -7.58
C HIS A 115 7.19 4.87 -6.50
N LEU A 116 7.48 3.58 -6.32
CA LEU A 116 6.97 2.84 -5.19
C LEU A 116 7.58 3.41 -3.91
N TYR A 117 6.74 3.90 -3.01
CA TYR A 117 7.15 4.32 -1.68
C TYR A 117 7.20 3.11 -0.74
N HIS A 118 6.10 2.45 -0.51
CA HIS A 118 5.99 1.17 0.18
C HIS A 118 4.68 0.47 -0.22
N ASP A 119 4.58 -0.80 0.11
CA ASP A 119 3.34 -1.54 0.17
C ASP A 119 3.05 -1.91 1.63
N HIS A 120 1.78 -1.99 1.97
CA HIS A 120 1.35 -2.16 3.34
C HIS A 120 0.10 -3.03 3.41
N ALA A 121 0.16 -4.16 4.10
CA ALA A 121 -1.01 -4.94 4.47
C ALA A 121 -1.45 -4.56 5.89
N LEU A 122 -2.68 -4.09 6.01
CA LEU A 122 -3.35 -3.76 7.27
C LEU A 122 -4.44 -4.77 7.53
N ILE A 123 -4.22 -5.70 8.46
CA ILE A 123 -5.17 -6.77 8.78
C ILE A 123 -5.86 -6.43 10.09
N LYS A 124 -7.13 -6.08 10.00
CA LYS A 124 -7.94 -5.80 11.18
C LYS A 124 -8.51 -7.09 11.76
N GLN A 125 -8.17 -7.38 13.00
CA GLN A 125 -8.69 -8.53 13.70
C GLN A 125 -10.15 -8.31 14.13
N PRO A 126 -10.95 -9.38 14.31
CA PRO A 126 -12.25 -9.26 14.96
C PRO A 126 -12.10 -8.58 16.33
N TRP A 127 -13.04 -7.67 16.64
CA TRP A 127 -13.08 -6.92 17.92
C TRP A 127 -11.94 -5.91 18.12
N ALA A 128 -11.10 -5.69 17.14
CA ALA A 128 -10.10 -4.62 17.20
C ALA A 128 -10.78 -3.24 17.36
N PRO A 129 -10.13 -2.28 18.03
CA PRO A 129 -10.65 -0.92 18.19
C PRO A 129 -10.99 -0.25 16.87
N ALA A 130 -11.84 0.77 16.92
CA ALA A 130 -12.16 1.57 15.75
C ALA A 130 -10.90 2.31 15.23
N THR A 131 -10.80 2.44 13.93
CA THR A 131 -9.82 3.34 13.31
C THR A 131 -10.36 4.75 13.40
N ASN A 132 -9.60 5.65 14.01
CA ASN A 132 -9.96 7.06 14.08
C ASN A 132 -9.91 7.72 12.71
N TRP A 133 -10.74 8.75 12.51
CA TRP A 133 -10.63 9.61 11.34
C TRP A 133 -9.25 10.24 11.30
N HIS A 134 -8.58 10.15 10.17
CA HIS A 134 -7.23 10.67 9.98
C HIS A 134 -7.01 11.03 8.51
N ILE A 135 -5.95 11.75 8.26
CA ILE A 135 -5.35 11.95 6.95
C ILE A 135 -3.90 11.47 7.02
N ASP A 136 -3.42 10.80 5.98
CA ASP A 136 -2.07 10.23 5.98
C ASP A 136 -0.99 11.29 5.77
N ASN A 137 -1.34 12.36 5.07
CA ASN A 137 -0.43 13.42 4.66
C ASN A 137 0.43 14.06 5.78
N PRO A 138 -0.06 14.34 7.00
CA PRO A 138 0.79 14.92 8.05
C PRO A 138 1.94 14.03 8.53
N SER A 139 1.83 12.73 8.27
CA SER A 139 2.83 11.74 8.68
C SER A 139 3.88 11.48 7.61
N ASP A 140 3.70 12.01 6.42
CA ASP A 140 4.55 11.76 5.27
C ASP A 140 5.54 12.91 5.03
N PRO A 141 6.82 12.58 4.77
CA PRO A 141 7.85 13.58 4.49
C PRO A 141 7.67 14.26 3.12
N PHE A 142 6.73 13.78 2.30
CA PHE A 142 6.53 14.22 0.91
C PHE A 142 5.29 15.08 0.73
N THR A 143 5.10 16.09 1.58
CA THR A 143 3.92 16.97 1.57
C THR A 143 3.73 17.77 0.27
N SER A 144 4.74 17.82 -0.58
CA SER A 144 4.70 18.51 -1.88
C SER A 144 4.52 17.58 -3.08
N ILE A 145 4.36 16.28 -2.87
CA ILE A 145 4.30 15.27 -3.93
C ILE A 145 2.90 14.65 -3.97
N HIS A 146 2.36 14.48 -5.16
CA HIS A 146 1.12 13.72 -5.35
C HIS A 146 1.34 12.26 -4.97
N GLN A 147 0.53 11.76 -4.04
CA GLN A 147 0.50 10.36 -3.66
C GLN A 147 -0.72 9.69 -4.31
N VAL A 148 -0.50 8.51 -4.85
CA VAL A 148 -1.55 7.63 -5.36
C VAL A 148 -1.50 6.35 -4.56
N MET A 149 -2.59 6.00 -3.87
CA MET A 149 -2.78 4.69 -3.25
C MET A 149 -3.57 3.77 -4.19
N LEU A 150 -3.11 2.57 -4.36
CA LEU A 150 -3.75 1.51 -5.15
C LEU A 150 -4.09 0.31 -4.27
#